data_6570c830202e9442bf253c2e8432986d
#
_entry.id   6570c830202e9442bf253c2e8432986d
#
_cell.length_a   1.000
_cell.length_b   1.000
_cell.length_c   1.000
_cell.angle_alpha   90.00
_cell.angle_beta   90.00
_cell.angle_gamma   90.00
#
_symmetry.space_group_name_H-M   'P 1'
#
loop_
_entity.id
_entity.type
_entity.pdbx_description
1 polymer ?
#
loop_
_entity_poly.entity_id
_entity_poly.type
_entity_poly.pdbx_seq_one_letter_code
_entity_poly.pdbx_strand_id
1 'polypeptide(L)'
;MHLDYKSAGALSKFDKKKKDEITKDVSALANSDGGIIVYGIYEKENKPDSFSYVDGNIFTKEWLENIINTIQPRITGIEIFPIRNEGKIEETVYVVKVPKSIDAPHMARSKKYYKRFNFCSEPMEDYEVKDLFYRHRAPQLQILTGVLEEEVEEDDDNDTHSDNISFCFYALIKNTGTTLSKDYKLSASFFNFPVEATCNYNPREGLQKGMPINKYCFRITTPSNETIFPGEIIQMGCYKLHLPKDFVSELNKAYIKITLRYEDGGKDEILVSASTDSESQFILYDKKDIDEYIKKDHSDFNLMEIL
;
A
#
# COMPACT_ATOMS: atom_id res chain seq x y z
N MET A 1 15.70 7.68 8.92
CA MET A 1 16.48 6.51 9.31
C MET A 1 17.05 6.77 10.69
N HIS A 2 16.77 5.90 11.68
CA HIS A 2 17.26 6.06 13.05
C HIS A 2 18.65 5.44 13.17
N LEU A 3 19.55 6.13 13.88
CA LEU A 3 20.90 5.67 14.16
C LEU A 3 21.13 5.79 15.66
N ASP A 4 21.67 4.74 16.29
CA ASP A 4 21.88 4.64 17.72
C ASP A 4 23.28 4.07 18.00
N TYR A 5 24.07 4.72 18.87
CA TYR A 5 25.42 4.30 19.21
C TYR A 5 25.45 3.73 20.63
N LYS A 6 26.15 2.63 20.81
CA LYS A 6 26.29 1.94 22.08
C LYS A 6 27.76 1.57 22.32
N SER A 7 28.29 1.90 23.49
CA SER A 7 29.62 1.43 23.89
C SER A 7 29.64 -0.09 24.07
N ALA A 8 30.82 -0.70 24.07
CA ALA A 8 31.00 -2.12 24.43
C ALA A 8 30.36 -2.49 25.77
N GLY A 9 30.35 -1.54 26.71
CA GLY A 9 29.72 -1.70 28.01
C GLY A 9 28.22 -1.96 27.97
N ALA A 10 27.53 -1.75 26.83
CA ALA A 10 26.12 -2.11 26.65
C ALA A 10 25.90 -3.64 26.56
N LEU A 11 26.95 -4.41 26.26
CA LEU A 11 26.89 -5.87 26.13
C LEU A 11 27.28 -6.56 27.44
N SER A 12 26.61 -7.64 27.81
CA SER A 12 26.97 -8.50 28.96
C SER A 12 26.36 -9.90 28.80
N LYS A 13 27.17 -10.93 29.06
CA LYS A 13 26.70 -12.33 29.11
C LYS A 13 25.85 -12.63 30.34
N PHE A 14 26.11 -11.93 31.44
CA PHE A 14 25.54 -12.23 32.76
C PHE A 14 24.42 -11.26 33.17
N ASP A 15 24.49 -10.02 32.73
CA ASP A 15 23.51 -9.00 33.11
C ASP A 15 22.22 -9.15 32.25
N LYS A 16 21.15 -9.54 32.93
CA LYS A 16 19.83 -9.68 32.31
C LYS A 16 19.29 -8.34 31.78
N LYS A 17 19.55 -7.23 32.49
CA LYS A 17 19.06 -5.91 32.12
C LYS A 17 19.68 -5.46 30.79
N LYS A 18 20.98 -5.70 30.58
CA LYS A 18 21.64 -5.36 29.31
C LYS A 18 21.11 -6.16 28.13
N LYS A 19 20.77 -7.45 28.34
CA LYS A 19 20.10 -8.25 27.30
C LYS A 19 18.68 -7.74 27.00
N ASP A 20 17.98 -7.27 28.04
CA ASP A 20 16.64 -6.68 27.87
C ASP A 20 16.72 -5.33 27.12
N GLU A 21 17.76 -4.50 27.36
CA GLU A 21 18.02 -3.27 26.61
C GLU A 21 18.30 -3.55 25.12
N ILE A 22 19.12 -4.56 24.78
CA ILE A 22 19.33 -4.96 23.38
C ILE A 22 18.01 -5.26 22.68
N THR A 23 17.17 -6.10 23.29
CA THR A 23 15.89 -6.49 22.70
C THR A 23 14.87 -5.35 22.68
N LYS A 24 14.92 -4.44 23.66
CA LYS A 24 14.12 -3.21 23.69
C LYS A 24 14.45 -2.33 22.49
N ASP A 25 15.72 -2.01 22.27
CA ASP A 25 16.12 -1.11 21.20
C ASP A 25 15.85 -1.71 19.81
N VAL A 26 16.16 -3.00 19.62
CA VAL A 26 15.89 -3.70 18.35
C VAL A 26 14.39 -3.79 18.06
N SER A 27 13.57 -4.18 19.05
CA SER A 27 12.12 -4.28 18.84
C SER A 27 11.49 -2.90 18.59
N ALA A 28 11.96 -1.85 19.29
CA ALA A 28 11.47 -0.48 19.09
C ALA A 28 11.73 0.02 17.67
N LEU A 29 12.90 -0.28 17.10
CA LEU A 29 13.21 0.06 15.70
C LEU A 29 12.32 -0.73 14.73
N ALA A 30 12.19 -2.04 14.91
CA ALA A 30 11.37 -2.88 14.04
C ALA A 30 9.89 -2.48 14.07
N ASN A 31 9.37 -2.09 15.22
CA ASN A 31 7.99 -1.62 15.43
C ASN A 31 7.73 -0.20 14.88
N SER A 32 8.80 0.51 14.54
CA SER A 32 8.72 1.89 14.00
C SER A 32 9.17 1.91 12.53
N ASP A 33 10.20 2.67 12.19
CA ASP A 33 10.65 2.85 10.81
C ASP A 33 11.96 2.11 10.48
N GLY A 34 12.36 1.17 11.33
CA GLY A 34 13.65 0.53 11.24
C GLY A 34 14.79 1.47 11.66
N GLY A 35 16.03 1.01 11.50
CA GLY A 35 17.19 1.81 11.82
C GLY A 35 18.48 0.98 11.94
N ILE A 36 19.53 1.63 12.47
CA ILE A 36 20.84 1.01 12.69
C ILE A 36 21.25 1.22 14.14
N ILE A 37 21.75 0.16 14.77
CA ILE A 37 22.43 0.23 16.07
C ILE A 37 23.89 -0.12 15.85
N VAL A 38 24.79 0.71 16.40
CA VAL A 38 26.23 0.50 16.31
C VAL A 38 26.78 0.23 17.71
N TYR A 39 27.20 -1.01 17.99
CA TYR A 39 27.88 -1.37 19.23
C TYR A 39 29.41 -1.25 19.07
N GLY A 40 30.04 -0.59 20.02
CA GLY A 40 31.49 -0.38 20.00
C GLY A 40 31.89 1.07 19.78
N ILE A 41 30.98 2.01 19.97
CA ILE A 41 31.22 3.46 19.89
C ILE A 41 30.57 4.15 21.10
N TYR A 42 31.31 5.03 21.75
CA TYR A 42 30.75 5.94 22.76
C TYR A 42 29.92 7.02 22.05
N GLU A 43 28.81 7.37 22.67
CA GLU A 43 27.95 8.47 22.24
C GLU A 43 28.07 9.63 23.20
N LYS A 44 28.19 10.83 22.64
CA LYS A 44 28.12 12.09 23.38
C LYS A 44 27.22 13.05 22.62
N GLU A 45 26.21 13.59 23.29
CA GLU A 45 25.26 14.53 22.71
C GLU A 45 24.60 14.02 21.42
N ASN A 46 24.19 12.75 21.39
CA ASN A 46 23.63 12.03 20.24
C ASN A 46 24.57 11.98 19.01
N LYS A 47 25.87 12.06 19.22
CA LYS A 47 26.89 11.94 18.17
C LYS A 47 27.93 10.90 18.55
N PRO A 48 28.54 10.21 17.57
CA PRO A 48 29.66 9.32 17.85
C PRO A 48 30.85 10.13 18.40
N ASP A 49 31.46 9.67 19.48
CA ASP A 49 32.58 10.34 20.11
C ASP A 49 33.89 9.56 19.93
N SER A 50 33.99 8.37 20.50
CA SER A 50 35.22 7.57 20.48
C SER A 50 34.93 6.08 20.38
N PHE A 51 35.91 5.31 19.94
CA PHE A 51 35.78 3.86 19.87
C PHE A 51 35.76 3.24 21.29
N SER A 52 34.86 2.29 21.46
CA SER A 52 34.77 1.42 22.64
C SER A 52 34.61 -0.01 22.12
N TYR A 53 35.67 -0.54 21.54
CA TYR A 53 35.67 -1.81 20.87
C TYR A 53 35.07 -2.95 21.68
N VAL A 54 34.30 -3.77 21.02
CA VAL A 54 33.74 -5.02 21.55
C VAL A 54 34.73 -6.16 21.29
N ASP A 55 35.05 -6.95 22.32
CA ASP A 55 35.79 -8.19 22.11
C ASP A 55 34.90 -9.24 21.41
N GLY A 56 35.15 -9.45 20.12
CA GLY A 56 34.40 -10.39 19.27
C GLY A 56 34.63 -11.86 19.64
N ASN A 57 35.69 -12.20 20.43
CA ASN A 57 35.85 -13.54 20.97
C ASN A 57 34.89 -13.81 22.13
N ILE A 58 34.51 -12.76 22.87
CA ILE A 58 33.56 -12.85 23.99
C ILE A 58 32.13 -12.67 23.48
N PHE A 59 31.87 -11.63 22.69
CA PHE A 59 30.56 -11.27 22.17
C PHE A 59 30.56 -11.54 20.69
N THR A 60 30.31 -12.80 20.27
CA THR A 60 30.30 -13.20 18.88
C THR A 60 29.03 -12.70 18.18
N LYS A 61 29.03 -12.64 16.86
CA LYS A 61 27.84 -12.33 16.05
C LYS A 61 26.67 -13.24 16.43
N GLU A 62 26.92 -14.54 16.56
CA GLU A 62 25.91 -15.55 16.90
C GLU A 62 25.33 -15.31 18.31
N TRP A 63 26.14 -14.84 19.25
CA TRP A 63 25.65 -14.49 20.58
C TRP A 63 24.63 -13.34 20.49
N LEU A 64 24.93 -12.31 19.70
CA LEU A 64 24.05 -11.18 19.52
C LEU A 64 22.76 -11.58 18.77
N GLU A 65 22.87 -12.39 17.73
CA GLU A 65 21.74 -12.99 17.00
C GLU A 65 20.82 -13.81 17.93
N ASN A 66 21.41 -14.62 18.81
CA ASN A 66 20.64 -15.43 19.75
C ASN A 66 19.83 -14.58 20.75
N ILE A 67 20.36 -13.43 21.18
CA ILE A 67 19.60 -12.51 22.03
C ILE A 67 18.47 -11.86 21.25
N ILE A 68 18.74 -11.36 20.07
CA ILE A 68 17.75 -10.71 19.20
C ILE A 68 16.62 -11.69 18.86
N ASN A 69 16.94 -12.94 18.60
CA ASN A 69 15.97 -14.01 18.30
C ASN A 69 15.05 -14.36 19.48
N THR A 70 15.26 -13.79 20.68
CA THR A 70 14.29 -13.91 21.79
C THR A 70 13.09 -12.96 21.66
N ILE A 71 13.14 -12.01 20.73
CA ILE A 71 12.01 -11.13 20.38
C ILE A 71 10.91 -11.95 19.72
N GLN A 72 9.64 -11.66 20.00
CA GLN A 72 8.50 -12.41 19.50
C GLN A 72 7.41 -11.49 18.91
N PRO A 73 6.87 -11.80 17.71
CA PRO A 73 7.41 -12.77 16.75
C PRO A 73 8.85 -12.42 16.34
N ARG A 74 9.57 -13.35 15.69
CA ARG A 74 10.93 -13.06 15.20
C ARG A 74 10.89 -11.95 14.15
N ILE A 75 11.89 -11.07 14.19
CA ILE A 75 12.07 -10.04 13.18
C ILE A 75 12.84 -10.64 12.00
N THR A 76 12.27 -10.57 10.81
CA THR A 76 12.93 -11.01 9.57
C THR A 76 13.80 -9.89 8.98
N GLY A 77 14.87 -10.24 8.28
CA GLY A 77 15.71 -9.27 7.57
C GLY A 77 16.66 -8.45 8.44
N ILE A 78 16.93 -8.86 9.69
CA ILE A 78 18.00 -8.25 10.48
C ILE A 78 19.36 -8.68 9.91
N GLU A 79 20.24 -7.71 9.72
CA GLU A 79 21.62 -7.92 9.26
C GLU A 79 22.59 -7.45 10.31
N ILE A 80 23.60 -8.28 10.64
CA ILE A 80 24.67 -7.95 11.61
C ILE A 80 26.03 -8.04 10.93
N PHE A 81 26.73 -6.91 10.90
CA PHE A 81 28.04 -6.77 10.27
C PHE A 81 29.11 -6.53 11.35
N PRO A 82 30.03 -7.49 11.59
CA PRO A 82 31.21 -7.26 12.41
C PRO A 82 32.28 -6.52 11.60
N ILE A 83 32.64 -5.33 12.00
CA ILE A 83 33.71 -4.53 11.44
C ILE A 83 34.90 -4.58 12.41
N ARG A 84 36.04 -5.10 11.96
CA ARG A 84 37.25 -5.32 12.79
C ARG A 84 38.31 -4.29 12.46
N ASN A 85 38.86 -3.67 13.47
CA ASN A 85 39.99 -2.76 13.31
C ASN A 85 41.23 -3.58 12.89
N GLU A 86 41.79 -3.32 11.72
CA GLU A 86 42.97 -4.05 11.17
C GLU A 86 42.84 -5.59 11.22
N GLY A 87 41.61 -6.10 11.16
CA GLY A 87 41.33 -7.55 11.23
C GLY A 87 41.34 -8.14 12.65
N LYS A 88 41.57 -7.37 13.69
CA LYS A 88 41.60 -7.81 15.08
C LYS A 88 40.21 -8.11 15.61
N ILE A 89 39.98 -9.32 16.10
CA ILE A 89 38.66 -9.77 16.59
C ILE A 89 38.30 -9.06 17.91
N GLU A 90 39.28 -8.80 18.77
CA GLU A 90 39.13 -8.08 20.04
C GLU A 90 38.77 -6.59 19.86
N GLU A 91 38.98 -6.04 18.67
CA GLU A 91 38.68 -4.66 18.33
C GLU A 91 37.53 -4.62 17.29
N THR A 92 36.37 -5.15 17.65
CA THR A 92 35.20 -5.25 16.77
C THR A 92 34.15 -4.15 17.05
N VAL A 93 33.57 -3.61 15.98
CA VAL A 93 32.36 -2.78 16.02
C VAL A 93 31.26 -3.58 15.31
N TYR A 94 30.12 -3.77 15.96
CA TYR A 94 28.96 -4.43 15.33
C TYR A 94 27.99 -3.39 14.81
N VAL A 95 27.65 -3.47 13.52
CA VAL A 95 26.57 -2.69 12.89
C VAL A 95 25.37 -3.61 12.75
N VAL A 96 24.29 -3.30 13.45
CA VAL A 96 23.03 -4.04 13.42
C VAL A 96 22.02 -3.22 12.65
N LYS A 97 21.67 -3.68 11.45
CA LYS A 97 20.61 -3.07 10.63
C LYS A 97 19.29 -3.77 10.91
N VAL A 98 18.33 -3.00 11.36
CA VAL A 98 16.99 -3.46 11.72
C VAL A 98 16.00 -2.89 10.70
N PRO A 99 15.29 -3.72 9.94
CA PRO A 99 14.27 -3.25 9.02
C PRO A 99 13.01 -2.78 9.76
N LYS A 100 12.22 -1.91 9.14
CA LYS A 100 10.81 -1.75 9.52
C LYS A 100 10.11 -3.08 9.27
N SER A 101 9.48 -3.61 10.30
CA SER A 101 8.84 -4.92 10.18
C SER A 101 7.40 -4.80 9.70
N ILE A 102 7.05 -5.65 8.75
CA ILE A 102 5.65 -5.85 8.34
C ILE A 102 4.89 -6.72 9.35
N ASP A 103 5.59 -7.47 10.21
CA ASP A 103 5.00 -8.37 11.21
C ASP A 103 4.96 -7.73 12.62
N ALA A 104 5.12 -6.39 12.71
CA ALA A 104 4.95 -5.67 13.98
C ALA A 104 3.52 -5.88 14.53
N PRO A 105 3.31 -5.85 15.87
CA PRO A 105 4.27 -5.47 16.88
C PRO A 105 5.13 -6.63 17.39
N HIS A 106 6.41 -6.37 17.58
CA HIS A 106 7.38 -7.29 18.17
C HIS A 106 7.55 -7.03 19.67
N MET A 107 7.35 -8.06 20.47
CA MET A 107 7.49 -8.00 21.92
C MET A 107 8.93 -8.30 22.33
N ALA A 108 9.57 -7.37 23.05
CA ALA A 108 10.89 -7.55 23.59
C ALA A 108 10.95 -8.69 24.65
N ARG A 109 12.15 -9.14 24.99
CA ARG A 109 12.38 -10.17 26.01
C ARG A 109 11.80 -9.81 27.38
N SER A 110 11.72 -8.52 27.69
CA SER A 110 11.08 -7.96 28.90
C SER A 110 9.56 -8.11 28.95
N LYS A 111 8.95 -8.75 27.93
CA LYS A 111 7.50 -8.91 27.75
C LYS A 111 6.73 -7.61 27.59
N LYS A 112 7.38 -6.60 27.01
CA LYS A 112 6.79 -5.32 26.66
C LYS A 112 7.00 -5.02 25.19
N TYR A 113 6.09 -4.23 24.62
CA TYR A 113 6.21 -3.66 23.29
C TYR A 113 6.82 -2.27 23.40
N TYR A 114 7.75 -1.95 22.49
CA TYR A 114 8.43 -0.66 22.46
C TYR A 114 8.33 -0.03 21.07
N LYS A 115 8.28 1.31 21.06
CA LYS A 115 8.37 2.13 19.85
C LYS A 115 9.59 3.03 19.92
N ARG A 116 10.07 3.48 18.77
CA ARG A 116 11.07 4.55 18.71
C ARG A 116 10.36 5.89 18.65
N PHE A 117 10.64 6.73 19.63
CA PHE A 117 10.18 8.11 19.64
C PHE A 117 11.40 9.03 19.76
N ASN A 118 11.65 9.81 18.69
CA ASN A 118 12.88 10.58 18.55
C ASN A 118 14.13 9.71 18.76
N PHE A 119 14.91 10.00 19.82
CA PHE A 119 16.14 9.28 20.17
C PHE A 119 15.94 8.21 21.25
N CYS A 120 14.71 8.02 21.73
CA CYS A 120 14.41 7.10 22.84
C CYS A 120 13.58 5.90 22.39
N SER A 121 13.80 4.75 23.05
CA SER A 121 12.92 3.60 22.96
C SER A 121 11.97 3.61 24.15
N GLU A 122 10.66 3.83 23.87
CA GLU A 122 9.64 3.97 24.89
C GLU A 122 8.63 2.81 24.83
N PRO A 123 8.05 2.39 25.97
CA PRO A 123 6.96 1.43 25.97
C PRO A 123 5.78 1.98 25.16
N MET A 124 5.12 1.10 24.41
CA MET A 124 3.86 1.42 23.74
C MET A 124 2.72 1.42 24.73
N GLU A 125 1.77 2.30 24.52
CA GLU A 125 0.47 2.25 25.14
C GLU A 125 -0.40 1.14 24.53
N ASP A 126 -1.41 0.68 25.27
CA ASP A 126 -2.29 -0.43 24.86
C ASP A 126 -2.96 -0.20 23.49
N TYR A 127 -3.42 1.03 23.24
CA TYR A 127 -4.03 1.38 21.96
C TYR A 127 -3.04 1.33 20.78
N GLU A 128 -1.77 1.72 21.00
CA GLU A 128 -0.73 1.67 19.96
C GLU A 128 -0.40 0.23 19.57
N VAL A 129 -0.35 -0.67 20.56
CA VAL A 129 -0.14 -2.09 20.33
C VAL A 129 -1.30 -2.67 19.53
N LYS A 130 -2.55 -2.31 19.90
CA LYS A 130 -3.74 -2.72 19.16
C LYS A 130 -3.72 -2.22 17.73
N ASP A 131 -3.40 -0.95 17.51
CA ASP A 131 -3.31 -0.35 16.17
C ASP A 131 -2.31 -1.10 15.29
N LEU A 132 -1.14 -1.48 15.83
CA LEU A 132 -0.18 -2.27 15.07
C LEU A 132 -0.71 -3.67 14.73
N PHE A 133 -1.40 -4.34 15.66
CA PHE A 133 -2.04 -5.63 15.38
C PHE A 133 -3.14 -5.51 14.34
N TYR A 134 -3.91 -4.43 14.36
CA TYR A 134 -4.99 -4.20 13.39
C TYR A 134 -4.46 -3.83 12.00
N ARG A 135 -3.38 -3.06 11.89
CA ARG A 135 -2.76 -2.71 10.60
C ARG A 135 -2.42 -3.94 9.76
N HIS A 136 -2.07 -5.06 10.39
CA HIS A 136 -1.74 -6.32 9.70
C HIS A 136 -2.93 -7.24 9.48
N ARG A 137 -4.08 -6.92 10.06
CA ARG A 137 -5.33 -7.70 9.93
C ARG A 137 -6.39 -6.98 9.13
N ALA A 138 -6.12 -5.76 8.68
CA ALA A 138 -7.03 -5.06 7.80
C ALA A 138 -6.90 -5.60 6.37
N PRO A 139 -8.00 -5.75 5.63
CA PRO A 139 -7.93 -5.99 4.20
C PRO A 139 -7.28 -4.79 3.53
N GLN A 140 -6.53 -5.05 2.47
CA GLN A 140 -5.96 -4.02 1.61
C GLN A 140 -6.40 -4.29 0.19
N LEU A 141 -7.35 -3.52 -0.28
CA LEU A 141 -7.84 -3.65 -1.64
C LEU A 141 -7.13 -2.64 -2.55
N GLN A 142 -6.73 -3.12 -3.71
CA GLN A 142 -6.08 -2.33 -4.75
C GLN A 142 -6.83 -2.47 -6.05
N ILE A 143 -7.07 -1.37 -6.74
CA ILE A 143 -7.57 -1.35 -8.10
C ILE A 143 -6.37 -1.62 -9.02
N LEU A 144 -6.44 -2.72 -9.78
CA LEU A 144 -5.39 -3.06 -10.74
C LEU A 144 -5.56 -2.26 -12.03
N THR A 145 -6.80 -2.23 -12.53
CA THR A 145 -7.15 -1.51 -13.76
C THR A 145 -8.67 -1.36 -13.87
N GLY A 146 -9.13 -0.48 -14.76
CA GLY A 146 -10.46 -0.50 -15.33
C GLY A 146 -10.39 -1.03 -16.76
N VAL A 147 -11.39 -1.70 -17.23
CA VAL A 147 -11.49 -2.28 -18.57
C VAL A 147 -12.75 -1.78 -19.23
N LEU A 148 -12.63 -1.37 -20.48
CA LEU A 148 -13.77 -1.00 -21.34
C LEU A 148 -13.70 -1.88 -22.57
N GLU A 149 -14.69 -2.78 -22.72
CA GLU A 149 -14.77 -3.73 -23.82
C GLU A 149 -15.98 -3.41 -24.67
N GLU A 150 -15.83 -3.44 -25.99
CA GLU A 150 -16.96 -3.37 -26.93
C GLU A 150 -17.74 -4.66 -26.86
N GLU A 151 -19.07 -4.56 -26.65
CA GLU A 151 -19.96 -5.69 -26.75
C GLU A 151 -20.42 -5.83 -28.22
N VAL A 152 -20.02 -6.91 -28.85
CA VAL A 152 -20.56 -7.29 -30.17
C VAL A 152 -21.94 -7.94 -29.95
N GLU A 153 -23.00 -7.21 -30.23
CA GLU A 153 -24.34 -7.81 -30.25
C GLU A 153 -24.39 -8.79 -31.43
N GLU A 154 -24.72 -10.05 -31.17
CA GLU A 154 -25.06 -10.99 -32.26
C GLU A 154 -26.30 -10.46 -32.99
N ASP A 155 -26.16 -10.20 -34.29
CA ASP A 155 -27.22 -9.67 -35.15
C ASP A 155 -28.47 -10.55 -35.04
N ASP A 156 -29.48 -10.09 -34.32
CA ASP A 156 -30.85 -10.58 -34.51
C ASP A 156 -31.39 -9.91 -35.76
N ASP A 157 -31.67 -10.69 -36.80
CA ASP A 157 -32.02 -10.32 -38.18
C ASP A 157 -33.18 -9.32 -38.32
N ASN A 158 -33.64 -8.67 -37.28
CA ASN A 158 -34.87 -7.86 -37.30
C ASN A 158 -34.77 -6.46 -36.68
N ASP A 159 -33.60 -5.92 -36.34
CA ASP A 159 -33.57 -4.61 -35.69
C ASP A 159 -32.83 -3.55 -36.50
N THR A 160 -33.47 -2.40 -36.59
CA THR A 160 -33.01 -1.17 -37.21
C THR A 160 -31.62 -0.80 -36.68
N HIS A 161 -30.68 -0.49 -37.57
CA HIS A 161 -29.34 0.02 -37.29
C HIS A 161 -29.33 1.00 -36.08
N SER A 162 -28.91 0.53 -34.91
CA SER A 162 -28.73 1.43 -33.79
C SER A 162 -27.49 2.29 -34.05
N ASP A 163 -27.66 3.62 -33.95
CA ASP A 163 -26.56 4.57 -34.10
C ASP A 163 -25.60 4.54 -32.89
N ASN A 164 -25.80 3.62 -31.95
CA ASN A 164 -25.04 3.48 -30.73
C ASN A 164 -24.20 2.19 -30.75
N ILE A 165 -23.04 2.27 -30.12
CA ILE A 165 -22.17 1.12 -29.81
C ILE A 165 -22.28 0.82 -28.32
N SER A 166 -22.38 -0.45 -27.98
CA SER A 166 -22.46 -0.93 -26.58
C SER A 166 -21.08 -1.30 -26.08
N PHE A 167 -20.74 -0.82 -24.87
CA PHE A 167 -19.52 -1.15 -24.16
C PHE A 167 -19.84 -1.68 -22.78
N CYS A 168 -19.05 -2.65 -22.30
CA CYS A 168 -19.03 -3.07 -20.91
C CYS A 168 -17.79 -2.47 -20.20
N PHE A 169 -18.02 -1.72 -19.12
CA PHE A 169 -16.97 -1.23 -18.25
C PHE A 169 -16.97 -1.99 -16.93
N TYR A 170 -15.80 -2.45 -16.50
CA TYR A 170 -15.58 -3.08 -15.20
C TYR A 170 -14.20 -2.74 -14.64
N ALA A 171 -14.00 -2.95 -13.34
CA ALA A 171 -12.70 -2.81 -12.69
C ALA A 171 -12.20 -4.15 -12.16
N LEU A 172 -10.88 -4.39 -12.24
CA LEU A 172 -10.21 -5.50 -11.59
C LEU A 172 -9.66 -5.04 -10.24
N ILE A 173 -10.05 -5.74 -9.18
CA ILE A 173 -9.67 -5.43 -7.80
C ILE A 173 -8.94 -6.62 -7.22
N LYS A 174 -7.83 -6.36 -6.54
CA LYS A 174 -7.03 -7.37 -5.84
C LYS A 174 -7.01 -7.09 -4.34
N ASN A 175 -7.18 -8.13 -3.53
CA ASN A 175 -6.88 -8.04 -2.11
C ASN A 175 -5.39 -8.33 -1.89
N THR A 176 -4.62 -7.29 -1.61
CA THR A 176 -3.18 -7.37 -1.29
C THR A 176 -2.93 -7.49 0.21
N GLY A 177 -3.99 -7.43 1.03
CA GLY A 177 -3.94 -7.61 2.47
C GLY A 177 -3.84 -9.07 2.90
N THR A 178 -3.84 -9.27 4.20
CA THR A 178 -3.71 -10.60 4.83
C THR A 178 -5.03 -11.15 5.35
N THR A 179 -6.09 -10.35 5.30
CA THR A 179 -7.43 -10.71 5.73
C THR A 179 -8.44 -10.58 4.60
N LEU A 180 -9.55 -11.30 4.72
CA LEU A 180 -10.66 -11.20 3.77
C LEU A 180 -11.35 -9.83 3.89
N SER A 181 -11.89 -9.32 2.78
CA SER A 181 -12.73 -8.12 2.72
C SER A 181 -14.16 -8.48 2.37
N LYS A 182 -15.11 -7.89 3.09
CA LYS A 182 -16.56 -8.10 2.89
C LYS A 182 -17.30 -6.80 2.59
N ASP A 183 -16.91 -5.72 3.27
CA ASP A 183 -17.59 -4.43 3.17
C ASP A 183 -16.74 -3.46 2.35
N TYR A 184 -16.94 -3.47 1.06
CA TYR A 184 -16.27 -2.58 0.12
C TYR A 184 -17.25 -2.02 -0.90
N LYS A 185 -16.86 -0.94 -1.55
CA LYS A 185 -17.71 -0.18 -2.46
C LYS A 185 -16.88 0.44 -3.57
N LEU A 186 -17.27 0.15 -4.81
CA LEU A 186 -16.68 0.76 -5.99
C LEU A 186 -17.54 1.93 -6.46
N SER A 187 -16.92 3.05 -6.78
CA SER A 187 -17.57 4.17 -7.45
C SER A 187 -16.81 4.50 -8.72
N ALA A 188 -17.48 4.50 -9.85
CA ALA A 188 -16.94 4.96 -11.13
C ALA A 188 -17.60 6.30 -11.48
N SER A 189 -16.78 7.33 -11.69
CA SER A 189 -17.21 8.65 -12.15
C SER A 189 -16.72 8.87 -13.56
N PHE A 190 -17.65 9.09 -14.48
CA PHE A 190 -17.42 9.24 -15.91
C PHE A 190 -17.41 10.72 -16.26
N PHE A 191 -16.32 11.20 -16.82
CA PHE A 191 -16.12 12.61 -17.19
C PHE A 191 -16.02 12.76 -18.69
N ASN A 192 -16.62 13.80 -19.21
CA ASN A 192 -16.68 14.12 -20.65
C ASN A 192 -17.34 13.01 -21.49
N PHE A 193 -18.20 12.19 -20.89
CA PHE A 193 -19.07 11.30 -21.62
C PHE A 193 -20.32 12.05 -22.09
N PRO A 194 -20.90 11.71 -23.25
CA PRO A 194 -22.07 12.39 -23.73
C PRO A 194 -23.26 12.19 -22.80
N VAL A 195 -24.11 13.23 -22.68
CA VAL A 195 -25.29 13.20 -21.79
C VAL A 195 -26.28 12.09 -22.19
N GLU A 196 -26.21 11.64 -23.42
CA GLU A 196 -27.02 10.57 -24.02
C GLU A 196 -26.49 9.17 -23.67
N ALA A 197 -25.27 9.09 -23.11
CA ALA A 197 -24.74 7.82 -22.62
C ALA A 197 -25.65 7.28 -21.51
N THR A 198 -26.44 6.28 -21.86
CA THR A 198 -27.21 5.55 -20.86
C THR A 198 -26.32 4.51 -20.26
N CYS A 199 -26.14 4.57 -18.93
CA CYS A 199 -25.40 3.55 -18.22
C CYS A 199 -26.39 2.67 -17.47
N ASN A 200 -26.42 1.41 -17.86
CA ASN A 200 -27.25 0.39 -17.25
C ASN A 200 -26.34 -0.53 -16.43
N TYR A 201 -26.53 -0.56 -15.13
CA TYR A 201 -25.94 -1.57 -14.28
C TYR A 201 -26.98 -2.65 -14.02
N ASN A 202 -26.75 -3.85 -14.49
CA ASN A 202 -27.47 -5.03 -14.03
C ASN A 202 -26.58 -6.25 -14.01
N PRO A 203 -26.54 -6.96 -12.90
CA PRO A 203 -26.48 -8.41 -12.97
C PRO A 203 -27.80 -9.11 -12.72
N ARG A 204 -28.77 -8.58 -12.00
CA ARG A 204 -29.99 -9.38 -11.69
C ARG A 204 -31.26 -8.61 -11.35
N GLU A 205 -31.21 -7.33 -10.95
CA GLU A 205 -32.42 -6.61 -10.53
C GLU A 205 -32.27 -5.08 -10.70
N GLY A 206 -32.78 -4.56 -11.79
CA GLY A 206 -33.12 -3.15 -11.92
C GLY A 206 -31.99 -2.20 -12.31
N LEU A 207 -32.27 -1.45 -13.34
CA LEU A 207 -31.50 -0.34 -13.88
C LEU A 207 -31.16 0.71 -12.81
N GLN A 208 -29.93 0.74 -12.31
CA GLN A 208 -29.44 1.90 -11.60
C GLN A 208 -28.92 2.92 -12.63
N LYS A 209 -29.71 3.93 -12.90
CA LYS A 209 -29.24 5.07 -13.69
C LYS A 209 -28.08 5.74 -12.95
N GLY A 210 -27.02 6.07 -13.66
CA GLY A 210 -25.93 6.85 -13.13
C GLY A 210 -26.45 8.14 -12.49
N MET A 211 -25.94 8.50 -11.32
CA MET A 211 -26.30 9.74 -10.64
C MET A 211 -25.57 10.89 -11.33
N PRO A 212 -26.27 11.82 -12.01
CA PRO A 212 -25.62 12.98 -12.60
C PRO A 212 -25.01 13.84 -11.51
N ILE A 213 -23.73 14.18 -11.63
CA ILE A 213 -23.05 15.13 -10.75
C ILE A 213 -23.18 16.52 -11.34
N ASN A 214 -22.96 16.65 -12.63
CA ASN A 214 -23.18 17.85 -13.43
C ASN A 214 -23.44 17.44 -14.90
N LYS A 215 -23.56 18.41 -15.79
CA LYS A 215 -23.83 18.12 -17.21
C LYS A 215 -22.72 17.37 -17.95
N TYR A 216 -21.52 17.21 -17.35
CA TYR A 216 -20.37 16.55 -17.95
C TYR A 216 -19.88 15.34 -17.16
N CYS A 217 -20.50 15.05 -16.02
CA CYS A 217 -20.08 13.95 -15.15
C CYS A 217 -21.28 13.23 -14.55
N PHE A 218 -21.24 11.91 -14.60
CA PHE A 218 -22.14 11.04 -13.84
C PHE A 218 -21.34 10.01 -13.05
N ARG A 219 -21.92 9.51 -11.97
CA ARG A 219 -21.31 8.52 -11.08
C ARG A 219 -22.21 7.32 -10.89
N ILE A 220 -21.60 6.16 -10.91
CA ILE A 220 -22.24 4.91 -10.54
C ILE A 220 -21.51 4.33 -9.34
N THR A 221 -22.25 3.71 -8.46
CA THR A 221 -21.70 3.10 -7.26
C THR A 221 -22.22 1.68 -7.10
N THR A 222 -21.31 0.73 -6.97
CA THR A 222 -21.59 -0.69 -6.78
C THR A 222 -21.16 -1.09 -5.38
N PRO A 223 -22.06 -1.64 -4.53
CA PRO A 223 -21.70 -2.23 -3.25
C PRO A 223 -20.98 -3.56 -3.46
N SER A 224 -20.35 -4.07 -2.40
CA SER A 224 -19.82 -5.43 -2.36
C SER A 224 -20.94 -6.46 -2.54
N ASN A 225 -20.64 -7.51 -3.27
CA ASN A 225 -21.55 -8.63 -3.51
C ASN A 225 -20.93 -9.98 -3.13
N GLU A 226 -19.65 -10.02 -2.87
CA GLU A 226 -18.90 -11.22 -2.52
C GLU A 226 -17.75 -10.90 -1.55
N THR A 227 -17.17 -11.95 -0.97
CA THR A 227 -16.00 -11.82 -0.09
C THR A 227 -14.74 -11.98 -0.91
N ILE A 228 -13.77 -11.07 -0.77
CA ILE A 228 -12.48 -11.14 -1.45
C ILE A 228 -11.43 -11.72 -0.50
N PHE A 229 -10.90 -12.89 -0.83
CA PHE A 229 -9.83 -13.54 -0.06
C PHE A 229 -8.46 -12.89 -0.33
N PRO A 230 -7.49 -13.02 0.59
CA PRO A 230 -6.12 -12.57 0.37
C PRO A 230 -5.51 -13.12 -0.92
N GLY A 231 -4.95 -12.26 -1.74
CA GLY A 231 -4.36 -12.60 -3.03
C GLY A 231 -5.34 -12.75 -4.19
N GLU A 232 -6.64 -12.82 -3.93
CA GLU A 232 -7.67 -12.97 -4.96
C GLU A 232 -7.85 -11.70 -5.79
N ILE A 233 -8.18 -11.90 -7.06
CA ILE A 233 -8.56 -10.84 -8.00
C ILE A 233 -10.00 -11.09 -8.40
N ILE A 234 -10.83 -10.07 -8.27
CA ILE A 234 -12.23 -10.11 -8.72
C ILE A 234 -12.49 -9.04 -9.78
N GLN A 235 -13.50 -9.31 -10.60
CA GLN A 235 -14.10 -8.34 -11.50
C GLN A 235 -15.27 -7.67 -10.78
N MET A 236 -15.28 -6.34 -10.75
CA MET A 236 -16.34 -5.58 -10.09
C MET A 236 -16.92 -4.51 -10.99
N GLY A 237 -18.26 -4.44 -11.00
CA GLY A 237 -19.01 -3.46 -11.77
C GLY A 237 -19.01 -3.82 -13.26
N CYS A 238 -20.07 -4.42 -13.77
CA CYS A 238 -20.29 -4.52 -15.20
C CYS A 238 -21.32 -3.43 -15.59
N TYR A 239 -20.81 -2.33 -16.15
CA TYR A 239 -21.64 -1.20 -16.55
C TYR A 239 -21.77 -1.18 -18.07
N LYS A 240 -22.97 -1.42 -18.58
CA LYS A 240 -23.25 -1.26 -20.01
C LYS A 240 -23.40 0.22 -20.36
N LEU A 241 -22.53 0.69 -21.24
CA LEU A 241 -22.52 2.05 -21.77
C LEU A 241 -22.95 2.00 -23.23
N HIS A 242 -24.00 2.72 -23.57
CA HIS A 242 -24.40 2.89 -24.96
C HIS A 242 -23.91 4.27 -25.41
N LEU A 243 -22.98 4.29 -26.35
CA LEU A 243 -22.33 5.51 -26.84
C LEU A 243 -22.65 5.74 -28.31
N PRO A 244 -22.95 6.98 -28.72
CA PRO A 244 -23.08 7.31 -30.12
C PRO A 244 -21.82 6.95 -30.91
N LYS A 245 -21.94 6.42 -32.12
CA LYS A 245 -20.80 6.05 -32.97
C LYS A 245 -19.84 7.19 -33.19
N ASP A 246 -20.35 8.41 -33.36
CA ASP A 246 -19.55 9.61 -33.56
C ASP A 246 -18.67 9.93 -32.33
N PHE A 247 -19.14 9.57 -31.14
CA PHE A 247 -18.41 9.81 -29.89
C PHE A 247 -17.22 8.87 -29.69
N VAL A 248 -17.21 7.69 -30.31
CA VAL A 248 -16.09 6.73 -30.17
C VAL A 248 -14.77 7.37 -30.59
N SER A 249 -14.79 8.22 -31.62
CA SER A 249 -13.59 8.98 -32.03
C SER A 249 -13.12 10.02 -31.00
N GLU A 250 -13.97 10.40 -30.05
CA GLU A 250 -13.68 11.39 -28.98
C GLU A 250 -13.41 10.73 -27.61
N LEU A 251 -13.45 9.41 -27.51
CA LEU A 251 -13.22 8.69 -26.27
C LEU A 251 -11.86 9.02 -25.61
N ASN A 252 -10.88 9.40 -26.40
CA ASN A 252 -9.58 9.87 -25.93
C ASN A 252 -9.65 11.16 -25.08
N LYS A 253 -10.77 11.89 -25.13
CA LYS A 253 -11.04 13.08 -24.30
C LYS A 253 -11.85 12.75 -23.04
N ALA A 254 -12.34 11.52 -22.95
CA ALA A 254 -13.10 11.04 -21.81
C ALA A 254 -12.20 10.31 -20.82
N TYR A 255 -12.56 10.38 -19.54
CA TYR A 255 -11.84 9.65 -18.50
C TYR A 255 -12.79 9.17 -17.41
N ILE A 256 -12.36 8.14 -16.71
CA ILE A 256 -13.12 7.49 -15.64
C ILE A 256 -12.28 7.51 -14.38
N LYS A 257 -12.81 8.13 -13.33
CA LYS A 257 -12.22 8.06 -11.99
C LYS A 257 -12.85 6.89 -11.25
N ILE A 258 -12.04 5.90 -10.88
CA ILE A 258 -12.46 4.74 -10.13
C ILE A 258 -12.00 4.93 -8.68
N THR A 259 -12.92 4.85 -7.75
CA THR A 259 -12.66 4.98 -6.31
C THR A 259 -13.19 3.74 -5.61
N LEU A 260 -12.32 3.03 -4.94
CA LEU A 260 -12.62 1.89 -4.09
C LEU A 260 -12.53 2.32 -2.63
N ARG A 261 -13.56 2.04 -1.85
CA ARG A 261 -13.57 2.20 -0.38
C ARG A 261 -13.86 0.85 0.25
N TYR A 262 -13.19 0.55 1.33
CA TYR A 262 -13.32 -0.71 2.03
C TYR A 262 -13.19 -0.51 3.54
N GLU A 263 -13.27 -1.56 4.32
CA GLU A 263 -13.29 -1.56 5.78
C GLU A 263 -12.16 -0.69 6.36
N ASP A 264 -12.34 -0.22 7.57
CA ASP A 264 -11.40 0.59 8.37
C ASP A 264 -10.96 1.90 7.68
N GLY A 265 -11.81 2.45 6.79
CA GLY A 265 -11.53 3.68 6.08
C GLY A 265 -10.53 3.55 4.95
N GLY A 266 -10.23 2.30 4.52
CA GLY A 266 -9.36 2.04 3.39
C GLY A 266 -9.91 2.66 2.09
N LYS A 267 -9.00 3.21 1.28
CA LYS A 267 -9.32 3.83 -0.01
C LYS A 267 -8.21 3.57 -1.00
N ASP A 268 -8.59 3.19 -2.22
CA ASP A 268 -7.72 3.24 -3.39
C ASP A 268 -8.41 3.99 -4.53
N GLU A 269 -7.65 4.64 -5.38
CA GLU A 269 -8.19 5.53 -6.39
C GLU A 269 -7.28 5.58 -7.62
N ILE A 270 -7.86 5.35 -8.78
CA ILE A 270 -7.18 5.49 -10.07
C ILE A 270 -8.01 6.36 -11.01
N LEU A 271 -7.34 7.01 -11.94
CA LEU A 271 -7.94 7.71 -13.06
C LEU A 271 -7.50 7.00 -14.33
N VAL A 272 -8.44 6.67 -15.20
CA VAL A 272 -8.20 5.96 -16.44
C VAL A 272 -8.79 6.75 -17.60
N SER A 273 -8.10 6.81 -18.74
CA SER A 273 -8.65 7.35 -19.98
C SER A 273 -8.74 6.24 -21.03
N ALA A 274 -9.73 6.35 -21.92
CA ALA A 274 -9.84 5.46 -23.05
C ALA A 274 -8.99 6.00 -24.19
N SER A 275 -8.13 5.14 -24.76
CA SER A 275 -7.42 5.44 -26.01
C SER A 275 -7.74 4.34 -27.00
N THR A 276 -8.10 4.73 -28.20
CA THR A 276 -8.20 3.80 -29.33
C THR A 276 -6.85 3.77 -30.02
N ASP A 277 -6.13 2.65 -29.94
CA ASP A 277 -5.08 2.38 -30.90
C ASP A 277 -5.69 1.85 -32.21
N SER A 278 -4.86 1.69 -33.22
CA SER A 278 -5.28 1.32 -34.57
C SER A 278 -5.93 -0.07 -34.71
N GLU A 279 -6.10 -0.82 -33.61
CA GLU A 279 -6.67 -2.17 -33.57
C GLU A 279 -7.95 -2.27 -32.72
N SER A 280 -8.60 -1.14 -32.37
CA SER A 280 -9.88 -1.09 -31.63
C SER A 280 -9.82 -1.69 -30.21
N GLN A 281 -8.65 -1.84 -29.62
CA GLN A 281 -8.53 -2.21 -28.22
C GLN A 281 -8.33 -0.96 -27.36
N PHE A 282 -9.18 -0.82 -26.35
CA PHE A 282 -9.09 0.29 -25.39
C PHE A 282 -7.96 0.05 -24.42
N ILE A 283 -6.93 0.90 -24.45
CA ILE A 283 -5.81 0.86 -23.53
C ILE A 283 -6.06 1.85 -22.39
N LEU A 284 -5.97 1.37 -21.16
CA LEU A 284 -6.06 2.20 -19.97
C LEU A 284 -4.67 2.66 -19.55
N TYR A 285 -4.51 3.96 -19.36
CA TYR A 285 -3.22 4.57 -19.01
C TYR A 285 -2.96 4.61 -17.50
N ASP A 286 -1.69 4.50 -17.12
CA ASP A 286 -1.23 4.67 -15.74
C ASP A 286 -1.39 6.15 -15.29
N LYS A 287 -1.56 6.35 -13.99
CA LYS A 287 -1.78 7.66 -13.34
C LYS A 287 -0.78 8.75 -13.73
N LYS A 288 0.48 8.39 -14.03
CA LYS A 288 1.52 9.34 -14.44
C LYS A 288 1.25 9.97 -15.80
N ASP A 289 0.76 9.19 -16.74
CA ASP A 289 0.51 9.64 -18.11
C ASP A 289 -0.73 10.54 -18.15
N ILE A 290 -1.68 10.30 -17.26
CA ILE A 290 -2.91 11.09 -17.13
C ILE A 290 -2.64 12.46 -16.53
N ASP A 291 -1.79 12.56 -15.49
CA ASP A 291 -1.40 13.85 -14.91
C ASP A 291 -0.66 14.75 -15.92
N GLU A 292 0.11 14.15 -16.82
CA GLU A 292 0.81 14.87 -17.91
C GLU A 292 -0.15 15.29 -19.02
N TYR A 293 -1.15 14.46 -19.33
CA TYR A 293 -2.19 14.72 -20.31
C TYR A 293 -3.15 15.84 -19.86
N ILE A 294 -3.61 15.79 -18.60
CA ILE A 294 -4.48 16.84 -18.02
C ILE A 294 -3.77 18.21 -18.00
N LYS A 295 -2.46 18.23 -17.76
CA LYS A 295 -1.67 19.47 -17.78
C LYS A 295 -1.50 20.07 -19.17
N LYS A 296 -1.54 19.26 -20.22
CA LYS A 296 -1.30 19.71 -21.60
C LYS A 296 -2.50 20.31 -22.30
N ASP A 297 -3.72 19.78 -22.09
CA ASP A 297 -4.85 20.06 -22.96
C ASP A 297 -6.07 20.74 -22.32
N HIS A 298 -6.15 20.83 -21.00
CA HIS A 298 -7.37 21.28 -20.33
C HIS A 298 -7.13 22.32 -19.23
N SER A 299 -6.58 23.49 -19.64
CA SER A 299 -6.46 24.66 -18.74
C SER A 299 -7.82 25.22 -18.29
N ASP A 300 -8.92 24.78 -18.88
CA ASP A 300 -10.28 25.26 -18.58
C ASP A 300 -11.08 24.32 -17.64
N PHE A 301 -10.48 23.21 -17.20
CA PHE A 301 -11.15 22.24 -16.35
C PHE A 301 -10.67 22.37 -14.90
N ASN A 302 -11.45 23.02 -14.05
CA ASN A 302 -11.14 23.17 -12.64
C ASN A 302 -11.49 21.87 -11.89
N LEU A 303 -10.55 20.92 -11.87
CA LEU A 303 -10.67 19.64 -11.11
C LEU A 303 -10.85 19.87 -9.60
N MET A 304 -10.50 21.06 -9.09
CA MET A 304 -10.61 21.40 -7.67
C MET A 304 -12.05 21.61 -7.19
N GLU A 305 -13.00 21.83 -8.06
CA GLU A 305 -14.42 21.98 -7.67
C GLU A 305 -15.16 20.65 -7.52
N ILE A 306 -14.49 19.50 -7.84
CA ILE A 306 -15.13 18.18 -7.87
C ILE A 306 -14.51 17.22 -6.83
N LEU A 307 -13.41 17.63 -6.20
CA LEU A 307 -12.77 16.89 -5.09
C LEU A 307 -13.41 17.26 -3.76
#